data_8bf5c10159643b6c180c6730fa5eb82c
#
_entry.id   8bf5c10159643b6c180c6730fa5eb82c
#
_cell.length_a   1.000
_cell.length_b   1.000
_cell.length_c   1.000
_cell.angle_alpha   90.00
_cell.angle_beta   90.00
_cell.angle_gamma   90.00
#
_symmetry.space_group_name_H-M   'P 1'
#
loop_
_entity.id
_entity.type
_entity.pdbx_description
1 polymer ?
#
loop_
_entity_poly.entity_id
_entity_poly.type
_entity_poly.pdbx_seq_one_letter_code
_entity_poly.pdbx_strand_id
1 'polypeptide(L)'
;NPDRLIDKVEKAGSVFLGPWTPESLGDYASGTNHTLPTYGYARMYSGVSLLSFINFITFQKANREGLKKLGPHVEVMAEIEGLQAHKNAVSIRLKEIR
;
A
#
# COMPACT_ATOMS: atom_id res chain seq x y z
N ASN A 1 -24.35 -21.66 6.94
CA ASN A 1 -22.99 -21.98 6.52
C ASN A 1 -22.17 -20.69 6.50
N PRO A 2 -21.23 -20.51 7.44
CA PRO A 2 -20.43 -19.28 7.56
C PRO A 2 -19.53 -19.03 6.34
N ASP A 3 -19.10 -20.08 5.64
CA ASP A 3 -18.21 -19.94 4.48
C ASP A 3 -18.81 -19.09 3.35
N ARG A 4 -20.13 -19.03 3.25
CA ARG A 4 -20.85 -18.20 2.28
C ARG A 4 -20.75 -16.69 2.56
N LEU A 5 -20.27 -16.33 3.75
CA LEU A 5 -20.11 -14.93 4.15
C LEU A 5 -18.69 -14.40 3.93
N ILE A 6 -17.72 -15.26 3.62
CA ILE A 6 -16.32 -14.87 3.48
C ILE A 6 -16.15 -13.72 2.48
N ASP A 7 -16.72 -13.88 1.30
CA ASP A 7 -16.60 -12.88 0.21
C ASP A 7 -17.35 -11.56 0.48
N LYS A 8 -18.13 -11.52 1.57
CA LYS A 8 -18.88 -10.34 1.98
C LYS A 8 -18.20 -9.56 3.11
N VAL A 9 -17.14 -10.11 3.67
CA VAL A 9 -16.37 -9.46 4.74
C VAL A 9 -15.39 -8.48 4.14
N GLU A 10 -15.58 -7.19 4.43
CA GLU A 10 -14.70 -6.13 3.90
C GLU A 10 -13.74 -5.57 4.94
N LYS A 11 -14.16 -5.52 6.19
CA LYS A 11 -13.45 -4.83 7.27
C LYS A 11 -13.43 -5.66 8.55
N ALA A 12 -12.40 -6.47 8.72
CA ALA A 12 -12.19 -7.25 9.93
C ALA A 12 -10.69 -7.49 10.18
N GLY A 13 -10.28 -7.60 11.43
CA GLY A 13 -8.93 -8.00 11.79
C GLY A 13 -8.72 -9.50 11.62
N SER A 14 -9.67 -10.30 12.10
CA SER A 14 -9.76 -11.76 11.90
C SER A 14 -11.21 -12.17 11.81
N VAL A 15 -11.45 -13.28 11.15
CA VAL A 15 -12.78 -13.89 11.04
C VAL A 15 -12.69 -15.35 11.44
N PHE A 16 -13.45 -15.73 12.42
CA PHE A 16 -13.50 -17.10 12.94
C PHE A 16 -14.71 -17.82 12.37
N LEU A 17 -14.49 -18.86 11.59
CA LEU A 17 -15.53 -19.53 10.81
C LEU A 17 -16.00 -20.82 11.47
N GLY A 18 -17.27 -20.84 11.86
CA GLY A 18 -17.95 -22.02 12.34
C GLY A 18 -17.70 -22.37 13.82
N PRO A 19 -18.41 -23.37 14.33
CA PRO A 19 -18.45 -23.68 15.75
C PRO A 19 -17.17 -24.30 16.35
N TRP A 20 -16.26 -24.75 15.47
CA TRP A 20 -15.00 -25.39 15.85
C TRP A 20 -13.80 -24.42 15.78
N THR A 21 -14.04 -23.14 15.56
CA THR A 21 -12.99 -22.13 15.42
C THR A 21 -13.15 -21.04 16.48
N PRO A 22 -12.92 -21.33 17.76
CA PRO A 22 -12.95 -20.32 18.81
C PRO A 22 -11.80 -19.33 18.64
N GLU A 23 -12.02 -18.09 19.09
CA GLU A 23 -11.01 -17.02 19.07
C GLU A 23 -9.69 -17.44 19.73
N SER A 24 -9.78 -18.13 20.88
CA SER A 24 -8.62 -18.61 21.61
C SER A 24 -7.72 -19.57 20.84
N LEU A 25 -8.26 -20.26 19.85
CA LEU A 25 -7.44 -21.06 18.95
C LEU A 25 -6.50 -20.17 18.13
N GLY A 26 -7.00 -19.03 17.67
CA GLY A 26 -6.23 -18.00 16.98
C GLY A 26 -5.18 -17.33 17.86
N ASP A 27 -5.49 -17.12 19.13
CA ASP A 27 -4.57 -16.49 20.08
C ASP A 27 -3.31 -17.32 20.33
N TYR A 28 -3.39 -18.63 20.28
CA TYR A 28 -2.31 -19.49 20.77
C TYR A 28 -1.73 -20.47 19.75
N ALA A 29 -2.48 -20.91 18.73
CA ALA A 29 -2.04 -22.06 17.96
C ALA A 29 -2.33 -22.06 16.45
N SER A 30 -3.36 -21.39 15.97
CA SER A 30 -3.81 -21.54 14.57
C SER A 30 -3.10 -20.62 13.57
N GLY A 31 -2.20 -19.76 14.02
CA GLY A 31 -1.39 -18.89 13.16
C GLY A 31 -1.96 -17.51 12.90
N THR A 32 -3.20 -17.22 13.29
CA THR A 32 -3.70 -15.83 13.31
C THR A 32 -3.14 -15.08 14.53
N ASN A 33 -3.24 -13.75 14.54
CA ASN A 33 -2.71 -12.95 15.63
C ASN A 33 -3.82 -12.48 16.57
N HIS A 34 -3.55 -12.47 17.89
CA HIS A 34 -4.51 -11.97 18.89
C HIS A 34 -4.57 -10.44 18.94
N THR A 35 -3.57 -9.73 18.41
CA THR A 35 -3.57 -8.27 18.35
C THR A 35 -4.41 -7.81 17.17
N LEU A 36 -5.66 -7.49 17.46
CA LEU A 36 -6.69 -7.14 16.48
C LEU A 36 -7.13 -5.69 16.65
N PRO A 37 -7.57 -5.02 15.58
CA PRO A 37 -8.12 -3.68 15.67
C PRO A 37 -9.44 -3.69 16.42
N THR A 38 -9.61 -2.76 17.37
CA THR A 38 -10.81 -2.55 18.19
C THR A 38 -11.44 -1.19 17.90
N TYR A 39 -12.59 -0.87 18.52
CA TYR A 39 -13.27 0.43 18.42
C TYR A 39 -13.55 0.89 16.97
N GLY A 40 -13.82 -0.05 16.06
CA GLY A 40 -14.10 0.25 14.66
C GLY A 40 -12.86 0.54 13.80
N TYR A 41 -11.66 0.44 14.34
CA TYR A 41 -10.41 0.64 13.59
C TYR A 41 -10.17 -0.40 12.50
N ALA A 42 -10.88 -1.51 12.48
CA ALA A 42 -10.86 -2.47 11.37
C ALA A 42 -11.25 -1.85 10.01
N ARG A 43 -11.83 -0.66 10.00
CA ARG A 43 -12.08 0.11 8.77
C ARG A 43 -10.78 0.52 8.05
N MET A 44 -9.69 0.69 8.80
CA MET A 44 -8.44 1.26 8.33
C MET A 44 -7.24 0.35 8.57
N TYR A 45 -7.29 -0.51 9.59
CA TYR A 45 -6.17 -1.33 10.00
C TYR A 45 -6.52 -2.81 10.00
N SER A 46 -5.54 -3.63 9.65
CA SER A 46 -5.55 -5.08 9.86
C SER A 46 -5.06 -5.41 11.27
N GLY A 47 -5.22 -6.67 11.70
CA GLY A 47 -4.49 -7.20 12.84
C GLY A 47 -2.97 -7.17 12.59
N VAL A 48 -2.20 -7.36 13.64
CA VAL A 48 -0.73 -7.46 13.52
C VAL A 48 -0.37 -8.73 12.72
N SER A 49 0.54 -8.58 11.78
CA SER A 49 1.06 -9.65 10.94
C SER A 49 2.53 -9.42 10.64
N LEU A 50 3.17 -10.35 9.93
CA LEU A 50 4.54 -10.18 9.47
C LEU A 50 4.72 -8.88 8.65
N LEU A 51 3.73 -8.50 7.85
CA LEU A 51 3.75 -7.27 7.06
C LEU A 51 3.84 -5.99 7.92
N SER A 52 3.39 -6.05 9.18
CA SER A 52 3.49 -4.93 10.11
C SER A 52 4.94 -4.59 10.50
N PHE A 53 5.87 -5.50 10.26
CA PHE A 53 7.29 -5.37 10.56
C PHE A 53 8.17 -5.22 9.31
N ILE A 54 7.56 -5.09 8.14
CA ILE A 54 8.24 -4.96 6.86
C ILE A 54 8.03 -3.56 6.31
N ASN A 55 9.10 -2.92 5.87
CA ASN A 55 9.04 -1.66 5.14
C ASN A 55 9.07 -1.93 3.64
N PHE A 56 8.16 -1.29 2.92
CA PHE A 56 8.17 -1.28 1.46
C PHE A 56 8.99 -0.08 0.98
N ILE A 57 10.07 -0.35 0.26
CA ILE A 57 10.97 0.68 -0.27
C ILE A 57 10.96 0.57 -1.78
N THR A 58 10.69 1.69 -2.44
CA THR A 58 10.74 1.77 -3.90
C THR A 58 12.08 2.34 -4.35
N PHE A 59 12.62 1.80 -5.44
CA PHE A 59 13.82 2.30 -6.08
C PHE A 59 13.48 2.73 -7.49
N GLN A 60 13.95 3.92 -7.87
CA GLN A 60 13.76 4.45 -9.21
C GLN A 60 15.11 4.80 -9.82
N LYS A 61 15.37 4.30 -11.01
CA LYS A 61 16.55 4.65 -11.82
C LYS A 61 16.10 4.92 -13.24
N ALA A 62 16.30 6.14 -13.71
CA ALA A 62 16.07 6.49 -15.10
C ALA A 62 17.43 6.63 -15.83
N ASN A 63 17.44 6.26 -17.10
CA ASN A 63 18.53 6.59 -18.01
C ASN A 63 18.16 7.82 -18.87
N ARG A 64 19.11 8.31 -19.66
CA ARG A 64 18.91 9.48 -20.51
C ARG A 64 17.75 9.33 -21.49
N GLU A 65 17.60 8.17 -22.11
CA GLU A 65 16.52 7.88 -23.06
C GLU A 65 15.15 7.84 -22.38
N GLY A 66 15.06 7.25 -21.19
CA GLY A 66 13.85 7.27 -20.38
C GLY A 66 13.45 8.68 -19.98
N LEU A 67 14.42 9.50 -19.56
CA LEU A 67 14.17 10.90 -19.23
C LEU A 67 13.73 11.73 -20.45
N LYS A 68 14.35 11.51 -21.62
CA LYS A 68 13.91 12.17 -22.86
C LYS A 68 12.46 11.87 -23.20
N LYS A 69 12.03 10.63 -23.02
CA LYS A 69 10.66 10.19 -23.32
C LYS A 69 9.64 10.69 -22.29
N LEU A 70 9.94 10.56 -21.01
CA LEU A 70 8.99 10.87 -19.92
C LEU A 70 9.04 12.34 -19.48
N GLY A 71 10.20 12.97 -19.57
CA GLY A 71 10.44 14.31 -19.05
C GLY A 71 9.44 15.36 -19.52
N PRO A 72 9.15 15.47 -20.83
CA PRO A 72 8.18 16.45 -21.33
C PRO A 72 6.77 16.27 -20.71
N HIS A 73 6.33 15.05 -20.47
CA HIS A 73 5.05 14.78 -19.83
C HIS A 73 5.06 15.19 -18.35
N VAL A 74 6.17 14.92 -17.65
CA VAL A 74 6.35 15.35 -16.25
C VAL A 74 6.39 16.87 -16.13
N GLU A 75 7.03 17.58 -17.07
CA GLU A 75 7.01 19.05 -17.09
C GLU A 75 5.58 19.61 -17.19
N VAL A 76 4.76 19.06 -18.08
CA VAL A 76 3.36 19.46 -18.24
C VAL A 76 2.54 19.18 -16.99
N MET A 77 2.68 18.01 -16.40
CA MET A 77 1.95 17.65 -15.18
C MET A 77 2.34 18.55 -14.01
N ALA A 78 3.62 18.76 -13.81
CA ALA A 78 4.13 19.65 -12.75
C ALA A 78 3.66 21.11 -12.93
N GLU A 79 3.54 21.56 -14.17
CA GLU A 79 3.02 22.90 -14.47
C GLU A 79 1.54 23.03 -14.13
N ILE A 80 0.73 22.03 -14.50
CA ILE A 80 -0.71 22.00 -14.18
C ILE A 80 -0.94 22.02 -12.67
N GLU A 81 -0.09 21.31 -11.90
CA GLU A 81 -0.13 21.31 -10.45
C GLU A 81 0.48 22.55 -9.79
N GLY A 82 1.06 23.46 -10.55
CA GLY A 82 1.74 24.66 -10.02
C GLY A 82 3.08 24.36 -9.33
N LEU A 83 3.65 23.17 -9.53
CA LEU A 83 4.88 22.72 -8.89
C LEU A 83 6.13 23.10 -9.69
N GLN A 84 6.45 24.39 -9.74
CA GLN A 84 7.53 24.93 -10.57
C GLN A 84 8.91 24.31 -10.27
N ALA A 85 9.23 24.06 -9.02
CA ALA A 85 10.50 23.42 -8.65
C ALA A 85 10.62 21.99 -9.19
N HIS A 86 9.52 21.22 -9.18
CA HIS A 86 9.46 19.88 -9.76
C HIS A 86 9.64 19.91 -11.28
N LYS A 87 8.97 20.84 -11.97
CA LYS A 87 9.18 21.09 -13.41
C LYS A 87 10.64 21.39 -13.70
N ASN A 88 11.23 22.34 -13.00
CA ASN A 88 12.61 22.78 -13.21
C ASN A 88 13.62 21.64 -13.00
N ALA A 89 13.38 20.75 -12.04
CA ALA A 89 14.25 19.60 -11.82
C ALA A 89 14.36 18.68 -13.04
N VAL A 90 13.30 18.59 -13.84
CA VAL A 90 13.28 17.83 -15.09
C VAL A 90 13.87 18.67 -16.22
N SER A 91 13.43 19.92 -16.36
CA SER A 91 13.84 20.83 -17.45
C SER A 91 15.35 21.01 -17.53
N ILE A 92 16.03 21.17 -16.39
CA ILE A 92 17.49 21.33 -16.34
C ILE A 92 18.18 20.09 -16.92
N ARG A 93 17.75 18.91 -16.52
CA ARG A 93 18.32 17.65 -17.00
C ARG A 93 18.05 17.39 -18.48
N LEU A 94 16.86 17.75 -18.96
CA LEU A 94 16.54 17.67 -20.39
C LEU A 94 17.42 18.58 -21.25
N LYS A 95 17.79 19.76 -20.75
CA LYS A 95 18.71 20.67 -21.45
C LYS A 95 20.11 20.09 -21.60
N GLU A 96 20.58 19.33 -20.60
CA GLU A 96 21.91 18.72 -20.61
C GLU A 96 22.01 17.51 -21.57
N ILE A 97 20.90 16.90 -21.93
CA ILE A 97 20.88 15.69 -22.75
C ILE A 97 20.33 15.91 -24.17
N ARG A 98 20.00 17.14 -24.51
CA ARG A 98 19.75 17.58 -25.89
C ARG A 98 21.07 17.78 -26.61
#